data_632c4cd78fd4a580fa2027e812c57025
#
_entry.id   632c4cd78fd4a580fa2027e812c57025
#
_cell.length_a   1.000
_cell.length_b   1.000
_cell.length_c   1.000
_cell.angle_alpha   90.00
_cell.angle_beta   90.00
_cell.angle_gamma   90.00
#
_symmetry.space_group_name_H-M   'P 1'
#
loop_
_entity.id
_entity.type
_entity.pdbx_description
1 polymer ?
#
loop_
_entity_poly.entity_id
_entity_poly.type
_entity_poly.pdbx_seq_one_letter_code
_entity_poly.pdbx_strand_id
1 'polypeptide(L)'
;MKTETRLEADSIGTMEVPAEAYYGVQALRAKQNFPITGTKLHPVFIRNLAQIKKAAAITNNNAGLLPEDKADAIVRACDEVIAGKLAEEFIVDA
;
A
#
# COMPACT_ATOMS: atom_id res chain seq x y z
N MET A 1 26.10 1.58 4.14
CA MET A 1 25.38 2.85 4.04
C MET A 1 24.13 2.77 4.92
N LYS A 2 23.92 3.74 5.79
CA LYS A 2 22.72 3.78 6.64
C LYS A 2 21.51 4.14 5.80
N THR A 3 20.46 3.34 5.90
CA THR A 3 19.17 3.69 5.33
C THR A 3 18.49 4.72 6.23
N GLU A 4 18.05 5.82 5.65
CA GLU A 4 17.29 6.80 6.39
C GLU A 4 15.93 6.21 6.81
N THR A 5 15.50 6.59 8.00
CA THR A 5 14.22 6.16 8.56
C THR A 5 13.39 7.36 8.98
N ARG A 6 12.09 7.14 9.11
CA ARG A 6 11.18 8.09 9.73
C ARG A 6 10.49 7.40 10.90
N LEU A 7 10.07 8.18 11.89
CA LEU A 7 9.32 7.65 13.02
C LEU A 7 7.82 7.67 12.70
N GLU A 8 7.16 6.55 12.95
CA GLU A 8 5.70 6.45 12.88
C GLU A 8 5.18 5.79 14.14
N ALA A 9 3.99 6.17 14.55
CA ALA A 9 3.37 5.67 15.77
C ALA A 9 1.98 5.10 15.48
N ASP A 10 1.63 4.05 16.22
CA ASP A 10 0.28 3.52 16.29
C ASP A 10 -0.14 3.39 17.77
N SER A 11 -1.24 2.71 18.04
CA SER A 11 -1.74 2.55 19.41
C SER A 11 -0.80 1.72 20.31
N ILE A 12 0.14 0.98 19.73
CA ILE A 12 1.07 0.11 20.47
C ILE A 12 2.37 0.85 20.80
N GLY A 13 2.80 1.77 19.97
CA GLY A 13 4.04 2.52 20.19
C GLY A 13 4.61 3.10 18.91
N THR A 14 5.87 3.51 19.00
CA THR A 14 6.61 4.14 17.92
C THR A 14 7.59 3.15 17.29
N MET A 15 7.78 3.24 15.98
CA MET A 15 8.68 2.37 15.24
C MET A 15 9.36 3.16 14.13
N GLU A 16 10.63 2.83 13.85
CA GLU A 16 11.33 3.37 12.69
C GLU A 16 10.90 2.64 11.42
N VAL A 17 10.51 3.42 10.42
CA VAL A 17 10.08 2.94 9.10
C VAL A 17 11.05 3.52 8.07
N PRO A 18 11.47 2.77 7.03
CA PRO A 18 12.30 3.36 5.98
C PRO A 18 11.67 4.62 5.41
N ALA A 19 12.47 5.69 5.30
CA ALA A 19 11.95 7.01 4.94
C ALA A 19 11.27 7.04 3.57
N GLU A 20 11.76 6.23 2.62
CA GLU A 20 11.24 6.16 1.26
C GLU A 20 10.08 5.17 1.09
N ALA A 21 9.74 4.40 2.12
CA ALA A 21 8.69 3.40 2.02
C ALA A 21 7.31 4.03 1.94
N TYR A 22 6.44 3.45 1.13
CA TYR A 22 5.03 3.83 1.05
C TYR A 22 4.19 3.15 2.12
N TYR A 23 4.66 1.99 2.62
CA TYR A 23 3.98 1.34 3.74
C TYR A 23 4.28 2.07 5.05
N GLY A 24 3.39 1.90 6.01
CA GLY A 24 3.52 2.52 7.32
C GLY A 24 3.88 1.53 8.42
N VAL A 25 3.76 2.01 9.65
CA VAL A 25 4.14 1.26 10.85
C VAL A 25 3.33 -0.02 11.03
N GLN A 26 2.05 -0.01 10.68
CA GLN A 26 1.21 -1.20 10.87
C GLN A 26 1.64 -2.36 9.96
N ALA A 27 1.92 -2.08 8.68
CA ALA A 27 2.40 -3.10 7.75
C ALA A 27 3.77 -3.62 8.18
N LEU A 28 4.67 -2.74 8.60
CA LEU A 28 6.00 -3.14 9.05
C LEU A 28 5.92 -4.01 10.31
N ARG A 29 5.08 -3.63 11.27
CA ARG A 29 4.88 -4.42 12.49
C ARG A 29 4.27 -5.79 12.17
N ALA A 30 3.31 -5.86 11.25
CA ALA A 30 2.73 -7.13 10.81
C ALA A 30 3.78 -8.03 10.18
N LYS A 31 4.66 -7.49 9.33
CA LYS A 31 5.76 -8.25 8.74
C LYS A 31 6.67 -8.85 9.80
N GLN A 32 7.02 -8.06 10.83
CA GLN A 32 7.91 -8.50 11.90
C GLN A 32 7.25 -9.53 12.82
N ASN A 33 5.94 -9.38 13.07
CA ASN A 33 5.21 -10.27 13.97
C ASN A 33 4.79 -11.59 13.32
N PHE A 34 4.63 -11.63 12.01
CA PHE A 34 4.14 -12.80 11.30
C PHE A 34 5.05 -13.23 10.16
N PRO A 35 6.32 -13.59 10.43
CA PRO A 35 7.25 -14.07 9.40
C PRO A 35 7.07 -15.59 9.19
N ILE A 36 5.93 -16.00 8.66
CA ILE A 36 5.53 -17.43 8.65
C ILE A 36 6.08 -18.15 7.42
N THR A 37 5.77 -17.67 6.21
CA THR A 37 6.15 -18.38 4.98
C THR A 37 7.39 -17.78 4.31
N GLY A 38 7.70 -16.52 4.59
CA GLY A 38 8.75 -15.78 3.91
C GLY A 38 8.43 -15.39 2.48
N THR A 39 7.19 -15.61 2.03
CA THR A 39 6.74 -15.26 0.69
C THR A 39 5.86 -14.01 0.72
N LYS A 40 5.97 -13.20 -0.33
CA LYS A 40 5.12 -12.02 -0.50
C LYS A 40 3.80 -12.40 -1.15
N LEU A 41 2.85 -11.47 -1.12
CA LEU A 41 1.56 -11.63 -1.81
C LEU A 41 1.80 -11.83 -3.31
N HIS A 42 0.99 -12.70 -3.92
CA HIS A 42 1.10 -12.98 -5.35
C HIS A 42 0.80 -11.71 -6.16
N PRO A 43 1.63 -11.39 -7.19
CA PRO A 43 1.44 -10.17 -7.99
C PRO A 43 0.05 -10.05 -8.64
N VAL A 44 -0.55 -11.17 -9.05
CA VAL A 44 -1.91 -11.17 -9.64
C VAL A 44 -2.94 -10.74 -8.60
N PHE A 45 -2.81 -11.19 -7.35
CA PHE A 45 -3.69 -10.78 -6.27
C PHE A 45 -3.63 -9.26 -6.03
N ILE A 46 -2.42 -8.71 -5.95
CA ILE A 46 -2.19 -7.28 -5.76
C ILE A 46 -2.80 -6.49 -6.93
N ARG A 47 -2.55 -6.94 -8.16
CA ARG A 47 -3.07 -6.28 -9.36
C ARG A 47 -4.60 -6.28 -9.40
N ASN A 48 -5.21 -7.42 -9.08
CA ASN A 48 -6.67 -7.53 -9.06
C ASN A 48 -7.28 -6.63 -8.00
N LEU A 49 -6.69 -6.55 -6.82
CA LEU A 49 -7.14 -5.67 -5.75
C LEU A 49 -7.05 -4.20 -6.18
N ALA A 50 -5.98 -3.80 -6.85
CA ALA A 50 -5.82 -2.45 -7.38
C ALA A 50 -6.86 -2.13 -8.45
N GLN A 51 -7.21 -3.10 -9.30
CA GLN A 51 -8.26 -2.92 -10.31
C GLN A 51 -9.63 -2.72 -9.66
N ILE A 52 -9.93 -3.43 -8.60
CA ILE A 52 -11.18 -3.26 -7.83
C ILE A 52 -11.25 -1.84 -7.24
N LYS A 53 -10.17 -1.39 -6.63
CA LYS A 53 -10.10 -0.04 -6.05
C LYS A 53 -10.23 1.05 -7.12
N LYS A 54 -9.61 0.86 -8.27
CA LYS A 54 -9.73 1.77 -9.40
C LYS A 54 -11.17 1.88 -9.87
N ALA A 55 -11.84 0.75 -10.07
CA ALA A 55 -13.25 0.72 -10.48
C ALA A 55 -14.14 1.39 -9.44
N ALA A 56 -13.90 1.16 -8.16
CA ALA A 56 -14.64 1.79 -7.08
C ALA A 56 -14.47 3.31 -7.08
N ALA A 57 -13.25 3.82 -7.30
CA ALA A 57 -12.99 5.25 -7.36
C ALA A 57 -13.75 5.92 -8.52
N ILE A 58 -13.75 5.30 -9.69
CA ILE A 58 -14.45 5.80 -10.88
C ILE A 58 -15.96 5.82 -10.62
N THR A 59 -16.50 4.72 -10.08
CA THR A 59 -17.93 4.59 -9.79
C THR A 59 -18.37 5.63 -8.76
N ASN A 60 -17.62 5.81 -7.68
CA ASN A 60 -17.94 6.77 -6.63
C ASN A 60 -17.84 8.21 -7.13
N ASN A 61 -16.91 8.52 -8.03
CA ASN A 61 -16.85 9.83 -8.67
C ASN A 61 -18.10 10.08 -9.52
N ASN A 62 -18.48 9.10 -10.34
CA ASN A 62 -19.68 9.22 -11.19
C ASN A 62 -20.96 9.38 -10.37
N ALA A 63 -21.00 8.78 -9.18
CA ALA A 63 -22.13 8.90 -8.26
C ALA A 63 -22.12 10.19 -7.42
N GLY A 64 -21.09 11.03 -7.57
CA GLY A 64 -20.95 12.28 -6.80
C GLY A 64 -20.50 12.09 -5.36
N LEU A 65 -20.04 10.88 -4.99
CA LEU A 65 -19.60 10.56 -3.63
C LEU A 65 -18.11 10.82 -3.39
N LEU A 66 -17.33 10.97 -4.45
CA LEU A 66 -15.90 11.18 -4.38
C LEU A 66 -15.51 12.32 -5.32
N PRO A 67 -14.84 13.39 -4.84
CA PRO A 67 -14.40 14.49 -5.68
C PRO A 67 -13.46 14.02 -6.80
N GLU A 68 -13.50 14.68 -7.95
CA GLU A 68 -12.75 14.29 -9.14
C GLU A 68 -11.24 14.26 -8.91
N ASP A 69 -10.70 15.26 -8.21
CA ASP A 69 -9.26 15.33 -7.92
C ASP A 69 -8.79 14.14 -7.08
N LYS A 70 -9.58 13.72 -6.11
CA LYS A 70 -9.28 12.54 -5.29
C LYS A 70 -9.43 11.25 -6.08
N ALA A 71 -10.46 11.15 -6.91
CA ALA A 71 -10.65 9.99 -7.78
C ALA A 71 -9.49 9.84 -8.74
N ASP A 72 -9.03 10.92 -9.37
CA ASP A 72 -7.88 10.91 -10.29
C ASP A 72 -6.60 10.48 -9.59
N ALA A 73 -6.38 10.94 -8.37
CA ALA A 73 -5.20 10.54 -7.58
C ALA A 73 -5.23 9.05 -7.25
N ILE A 74 -6.39 8.53 -6.86
CA ILE A 74 -6.55 7.09 -6.56
C ILE A 74 -6.34 6.25 -7.82
N VAL A 75 -6.92 6.66 -8.96
CA VAL A 75 -6.76 5.95 -10.23
C VAL A 75 -5.30 5.90 -10.64
N ARG A 76 -4.57 7.01 -10.54
CA ARG A 76 -3.13 7.04 -10.86
C ARG A 76 -2.32 6.14 -9.96
N ALA A 77 -2.62 6.13 -8.66
CA ALA A 77 -1.94 5.25 -7.71
C ALA A 77 -2.23 3.77 -8.04
N CYS A 78 -3.48 3.44 -8.35
CA CYS A 78 -3.85 2.08 -8.76
C CYS A 78 -3.12 1.65 -10.05
N ASP A 79 -3.01 2.54 -11.02
CA ASP A 79 -2.30 2.25 -12.27
C ASP A 79 -0.81 1.97 -12.03
N GLU A 80 -0.17 2.67 -11.10
CA GLU A 80 1.21 2.39 -10.71
C GLU A 80 1.35 0.99 -10.08
N VAL A 81 0.41 0.62 -9.22
CA VAL A 81 0.38 -0.72 -8.61
C VAL A 81 0.17 -1.79 -9.68
N ILE A 82 -0.78 -1.58 -10.59
CA ILE A 82 -1.08 -2.51 -11.70
C ILE A 82 0.15 -2.71 -12.58
N ALA A 83 0.92 -1.64 -12.83
CA ALA A 83 2.14 -1.71 -13.62
C ALA A 83 3.30 -2.40 -12.89
N GLY A 84 3.15 -2.74 -11.61
CA GLY A 84 4.18 -3.43 -10.82
C GLY A 84 5.26 -2.53 -10.26
N LYS A 85 5.10 -1.22 -10.34
CA LYS A 85 6.14 -0.25 -9.90
C LYS A 85 6.36 -0.26 -8.39
N LEU A 86 5.36 -0.68 -7.61
CA LEU A 86 5.39 -0.62 -6.15
C LEU A 86 5.43 -2.02 -5.51
N ALA A 87 5.89 -3.03 -6.25
CA ALA A 87 5.90 -4.42 -5.77
C ALA A 87 6.65 -4.58 -4.45
N GLU A 88 7.72 -3.83 -4.24
CA GLU A 88 8.53 -3.89 -3.02
C GLU A 88 7.83 -3.32 -1.78
N GLU A 89 6.72 -2.61 -1.97
CA GLU A 89 5.99 -1.99 -0.87
C GLU A 89 4.98 -2.94 -0.21
N PHE A 90 4.69 -4.09 -0.82
CA PHE A 90 3.77 -5.08 -0.29
C PHE A 90 4.57 -6.13 0.49
N ILE A 91 4.86 -5.80 1.75
CA ILE A 91 5.87 -6.49 2.56
C ILE A 91 5.31 -7.56 3.48
N VAL A 92 4.00 -7.63 3.69
CA VAL A 92 3.41 -8.62 4.59
C VAL A 92 3.48 -10.02 4.00
N ASP A 93 3.54 -11.03 4.90
CA ASP A 93 3.57 -12.43 4.49
C ASP A 93 2.24 -12.84 3.83
N ALA A 94 2.37 -13.75 2.91
CA ALA A 94 1.22 -14.24 2.16
C ALA A 94 0.20 -14.96 3.04
#